data_ac6f638972ef90c72abe84339419977b
#
_entry.id   ac6f638972ef90c72abe84339419977b
#
_cell.length_a   1.000
_cell.length_b   1.000
_cell.length_c   1.000
_cell.angle_alpha   90.00
_cell.angle_beta   90.00
_cell.angle_gamma   90.00
#
_symmetry.space_group_name_H-M   'P 1'
#
loop_
_entity.id
_entity.type
_entity.pdbx_description
1 polymer ?
#
loop_
_entity_poly.entity_id
_entity_poly.type
_entity_poly.pdbx_seq_one_letter_code
_entity_poly.pdbx_strand_id
1 'polypeptide(L)'
;DVAAKWPRFLDAWVALGQLSQDTVEAYAYFRVGYHRGLDTLRASGWRGSGYVRWDKPSNHGFLRALLGLARCAHEIGEVDEAERCAQFLAQLDPSGIPENE
;
A
#
# COMPACT_ATOMS: atom_id res chain seq x y z
N ASP A 1 -5.02 -18.71 -10.96
CA ASP A 1 -5.59 -17.99 -9.83
C ASP A 1 -5.10 -16.55 -9.81
N VAL A 2 -6.03 -15.62 -9.79
CA VAL A 2 -5.73 -14.18 -9.79
C VAL A 2 -4.86 -13.79 -8.60
N ALA A 3 -5.17 -14.31 -7.42
CA ALA A 3 -4.42 -14.01 -6.20
C ALA A 3 -2.97 -14.46 -6.28
N ALA A 4 -2.67 -15.53 -7.02
CA ALA A 4 -1.31 -16.02 -7.21
C ALA A 4 -0.52 -15.17 -8.20
N LYS A 5 -1.18 -14.49 -9.13
CA LYS A 5 -0.51 -13.64 -10.13
C LYS A 5 -0.20 -12.25 -9.61
N TRP A 6 -1.08 -11.67 -8.84
CA TRP A 6 -1.03 -10.27 -8.44
C TRP A 6 0.02 -9.93 -7.38
N PRO A 7 0.36 -10.80 -6.39
CA PRO A 7 1.39 -10.45 -5.40
C PRO A 7 2.73 -10.06 -6.04
N ARG A 8 3.12 -10.79 -7.10
CA ARG A 8 4.37 -10.50 -7.80
C ARG A 8 4.34 -9.14 -8.49
N PHE A 9 3.19 -8.76 -9.02
CA PHE A 9 3.00 -7.47 -9.70
C PHE A 9 3.05 -6.32 -8.72
N LEU A 10 2.39 -6.47 -7.58
CA LEU A 10 2.41 -5.47 -6.50
C LEU A 10 3.82 -5.27 -5.97
N ASP A 11 4.54 -6.35 -5.74
CA ASP A 11 5.91 -6.30 -5.25
C ASP A 11 6.83 -5.54 -6.20
N ALA A 12 6.60 -5.65 -7.52
CA ALA A 12 7.36 -4.88 -8.50
C ALA A 12 7.13 -3.38 -8.35
N TRP A 13 5.89 -2.94 -8.17
CA TRP A 13 5.59 -1.51 -7.98
C TRP A 13 6.16 -1.00 -6.66
N VAL A 14 6.06 -1.79 -5.58
CA VAL A 14 6.63 -1.45 -4.28
C VAL A 14 8.15 -1.31 -4.39
N ALA A 15 8.80 -2.26 -5.07
CA ALA A 15 10.27 -2.22 -5.25
C ALA A 15 10.70 -0.97 -6.03
N LEU A 16 9.98 -0.62 -7.10
CA LEU A 16 10.26 0.60 -7.85
C LEU A 16 10.14 1.85 -6.98
N GLY A 17 9.10 1.91 -6.15
CA GLY A 17 8.92 3.02 -5.22
C GLY A 17 10.06 3.10 -4.20
N GLN A 18 10.45 1.97 -3.63
CA GLN A 18 11.52 1.92 -2.62
C GLN A 18 12.89 2.27 -3.20
N LEU A 19 13.13 1.96 -4.47
CA LEU A 19 14.39 2.24 -5.14
C LEU A 19 14.47 3.64 -5.75
N SER A 20 13.34 4.33 -5.87
CA SER A 20 13.32 5.66 -6.48
C SER A 20 13.96 6.69 -5.56
N GLN A 21 14.84 7.52 -6.10
CA GLN A 21 15.49 8.60 -5.37
C GLN A 21 14.68 9.89 -5.42
N ASP A 22 13.73 9.99 -6.32
CA ASP A 22 12.83 11.14 -6.46
C ASP A 22 11.52 10.82 -5.73
N THR A 23 11.16 11.65 -4.75
CA THR A 23 9.95 11.42 -3.93
C THR A 23 8.67 11.44 -4.77
N VAL A 24 8.58 12.32 -5.76
CA VAL A 24 7.40 12.39 -6.64
C VAL A 24 7.29 11.13 -7.47
N GLU A 25 8.40 10.64 -7.99
CA GLU A 25 8.43 9.38 -8.74
C GLU A 25 8.05 8.20 -7.85
N ALA A 26 8.61 8.14 -6.64
CA ALA A 26 8.25 7.11 -5.66
C ALA A 26 6.77 7.15 -5.34
N TYR A 27 6.23 8.34 -5.15
CA TYR A 27 4.80 8.55 -4.90
C TYR A 27 3.96 7.93 -6.03
N ALA A 28 4.34 8.16 -7.27
CA ALA A 28 3.62 7.62 -8.43
C ALA A 28 3.63 6.09 -8.43
N TYR A 29 4.78 5.47 -8.17
CA TYR A 29 4.90 4.01 -8.13
C TYR A 29 4.05 3.41 -6.99
N PHE A 30 4.10 3.99 -5.80
CA PHE A 30 3.30 3.50 -4.67
C PHE A 30 1.80 3.69 -4.94
N ARG A 31 1.43 4.79 -5.59
CA ARG A 31 0.03 5.04 -5.94
C ARG A 31 -0.50 3.98 -6.90
N VAL A 32 0.27 3.62 -7.92
CA VAL A 32 -0.11 2.55 -8.83
C VAL A 32 -0.24 1.22 -8.09
N GLY A 33 0.74 0.88 -7.24
CA GLY A 33 0.69 -0.33 -6.43
C GLY A 33 -0.53 -0.36 -5.52
N TYR A 34 -0.84 0.75 -4.88
CA TYR A 34 -2.00 0.90 -4.03
C TYR A 34 -3.30 0.62 -4.79
N HIS A 35 -3.49 1.26 -5.95
CA HIS A 35 -4.72 1.08 -6.72
C HIS A 35 -4.86 -0.34 -7.26
N ARG A 36 -3.78 -0.94 -7.72
CA ARG A 36 -3.81 -2.33 -8.18
C ARG A 36 -4.10 -3.29 -7.03
N GLY A 37 -3.56 -3.00 -5.84
CA GLY A 37 -3.86 -3.78 -4.65
C GLY A 37 -5.32 -3.70 -4.25
N LEU A 38 -5.92 -2.52 -4.35
CA LEU A 38 -7.35 -2.36 -4.09
C LEU A 38 -8.18 -3.20 -5.06
N ASP A 39 -7.83 -3.20 -6.34
CA ASP A 39 -8.54 -3.99 -7.34
C ASP A 39 -8.45 -5.48 -7.01
N THR A 40 -7.28 -5.95 -6.59
CA THR A 40 -7.08 -7.34 -6.21
C THR A 40 -7.92 -7.72 -4.98
N LEU A 41 -7.93 -6.86 -3.97
CA LEU A 41 -8.74 -7.10 -2.77
C LEU A 41 -10.22 -7.17 -3.10
N ARG A 42 -10.70 -6.25 -3.93
CA ARG A 42 -12.11 -6.24 -4.34
C ARG A 42 -12.47 -7.48 -5.16
N ALA A 43 -11.58 -7.90 -6.04
CA ALA A 43 -11.76 -9.12 -6.82
C ALA A 43 -11.82 -10.36 -5.93
N SER A 44 -11.14 -10.33 -4.77
CA SER A 44 -11.15 -11.41 -3.79
C SER A 44 -12.31 -11.34 -2.80
N GLY A 45 -13.20 -10.34 -2.94
CA GLY A 45 -14.40 -10.23 -2.12
C GLY A 45 -14.35 -9.18 -1.02
N TRP A 46 -13.24 -8.46 -0.84
CA TRP A 46 -13.18 -7.38 0.13
C TRP A 46 -14.08 -6.22 -0.30
N ARG A 47 -14.88 -5.70 0.63
CA ARG A 47 -15.93 -4.73 0.32
C ARG A 47 -15.68 -3.33 0.86
N GLY A 48 -14.44 -2.99 1.11
CA GLY A 48 -14.08 -1.65 1.60
C GLY A 48 -14.11 -1.53 3.11
N SER A 49 -14.54 -2.56 3.82
CA SER A 49 -14.50 -2.63 5.27
C SER A 49 -13.96 -4.00 5.68
N GLY A 50 -13.45 -4.09 6.88
CA GLY A 50 -12.82 -5.30 7.37
C GLY A 50 -11.31 -5.20 7.34
N TYR A 51 -10.66 -6.06 8.08
CA TYR A 51 -9.24 -6.00 8.29
C TYR A 51 -8.46 -6.55 7.09
N VAL A 52 -7.33 -5.91 6.82
CA VAL A 52 -6.29 -6.40 5.89
C VAL A 52 -5.02 -6.37 6.72
N ARG A 53 -4.70 -7.49 7.38
CA ARG A 53 -3.69 -7.51 8.44
C ARG A 53 -2.32 -7.90 7.91
N TRP A 54 -1.31 -7.34 8.54
CA TRP A 54 0.09 -7.60 8.23
C TRP A 54 0.49 -9.06 8.51
N ASP A 55 -0.18 -9.73 9.43
CA ASP A 55 0.14 -11.12 9.76
C ASP A 55 -0.08 -12.11 8.60
N LYS A 56 -0.78 -11.67 7.55
CA LYS A 56 -0.94 -12.46 6.33
C LYS A 56 0.05 -11.96 5.27
N PRO A 57 1.06 -12.76 4.89
CA PRO A 57 2.07 -12.32 3.91
C PRO A 57 1.48 -11.85 2.58
N SER A 58 0.34 -12.39 2.16
CA SER A 58 -0.32 -11.96 0.92
C SER A 58 -0.79 -10.50 0.96
N ASN A 59 -0.89 -9.89 2.15
CA ASN A 59 -1.29 -8.50 2.31
C ASN A 59 -0.10 -7.53 2.29
N HIS A 60 1.14 -8.04 2.37
CA HIS A 60 2.32 -7.19 2.53
C HIS A 60 2.50 -6.21 1.38
N GLY A 61 2.32 -6.66 0.13
CA GLY A 61 2.49 -5.79 -1.04
C GLY A 61 1.57 -4.59 -0.99
N PHE A 62 0.29 -4.81 -0.70
CA PHE A 62 -0.70 -3.74 -0.61
C PHE A 62 -0.39 -2.79 0.56
N LEU A 63 -0.10 -3.34 1.73
CA LEU A 63 0.17 -2.53 2.91
C LEU A 63 1.46 -1.72 2.75
N ARG A 64 2.49 -2.29 2.12
CA ARG A 64 3.72 -1.55 1.81
C ARG A 64 3.45 -0.42 0.81
N ALA A 65 2.62 -0.66 -0.21
CA ALA A 65 2.27 0.38 -1.17
C ALA A 65 1.54 1.54 -0.48
N LEU A 66 0.59 1.23 0.40
CA LEU A 66 -0.16 2.25 1.13
C LEU A 66 0.75 3.03 2.09
N LEU A 67 1.64 2.32 2.80
CA LEU A 67 2.60 2.96 3.71
C LEU A 67 3.55 3.88 2.94
N GLY A 68 4.08 3.40 1.80
CA GLY A 68 4.96 4.20 0.95
C GLY A 68 4.25 5.43 0.41
N LEU A 69 2.99 5.28 0.00
CA LEU A 69 2.17 6.40 -0.46
C LEU A 69 1.99 7.44 0.65
N ALA A 70 1.69 7.00 1.88
CA ALA A 70 1.55 7.90 3.02
C ALA A 70 2.82 8.70 3.30
N ARG A 71 3.97 8.02 3.29
CA ARG A 71 5.27 8.65 3.52
C ARG A 71 5.61 9.67 2.43
N CYS A 72 5.42 9.32 1.18
CA CYS A 72 5.68 10.22 0.06
C CYS A 72 4.74 11.42 0.07
N ALA A 73 3.46 11.21 0.35
CA ALA A 73 2.49 12.29 0.44
C ALA A 73 2.91 13.30 1.51
N HIS A 74 3.35 12.80 2.66
CA HIS A 74 3.84 13.68 3.74
C HIS A 74 5.06 14.50 3.28
N GLU A 75 6.01 13.87 2.61
CA GLU A 75 7.24 14.53 2.16
C GLU A 75 6.98 15.62 1.12
N ILE A 76 6.01 15.43 0.22
CA ILE A 76 5.70 16.42 -0.82
C ILE A 76 4.66 17.45 -0.37
N GLY A 77 4.25 17.40 0.90
CA GLY A 77 3.32 18.37 1.46
C GLY A 77 1.85 18.11 1.20
N GLU A 78 1.50 16.93 0.72
CA GLU A 78 0.11 16.49 0.52
C GLU A 78 -0.47 16.01 1.86
N VAL A 79 -0.75 16.96 2.76
CA VAL A 79 -1.10 16.65 4.16
C VAL A 79 -2.39 15.85 4.25
N ASP A 80 -3.43 16.25 3.50
CA ASP A 80 -4.72 15.57 3.54
C ASP A 80 -4.60 14.12 3.07
N GLU A 81 -3.82 13.88 2.02
CA GLU A 81 -3.60 12.55 1.49
C GLU A 81 -2.77 11.70 2.47
N ALA A 82 -1.76 12.30 3.08
CA ALA A 82 -0.96 11.60 4.09
C ALA A 82 -1.82 11.15 5.27
N GLU A 83 -2.70 12.03 5.76
CA GLU A 83 -3.61 11.71 6.86
C GLU A 83 -4.63 10.64 6.45
N ARG A 84 -5.19 10.73 5.24
CA ARG A 84 -6.14 9.75 4.74
C ARG A 84 -5.50 8.37 4.69
N CYS A 85 -4.29 8.26 4.17
CA CYS A 85 -3.56 7.00 4.08
C CYS A 85 -3.24 6.44 5.46
N ALA A 86 -2.80 7.29 6.39
CA ALA A 86 -2.48 6.86 7.75
C ALA A 86 -3.72 6.33 8.48
N GLN A 87 -4.85 7.01 8.34
CA GLN A 87 -6.11 6.57 8.94
C GLN A 87 -6.57 5.25 8.33
N PHE A 88 -6.43 5.09 7.03
CA PHE A 88 -6.81 3.86 6.34
C PHE A 88 -5.94 2.69 6.81
N LEU A 89 -4.63 2.89 6.92
CA LEU A 89 -3.73 1.87 7.47
C LEU A 89 -4.18 1.43 8.87
N ALA A 90 -4.52 2.38 9.73
CA ALA A 90 -4.97 2.08 11.09
C ALA A 90 -6.29 1.31 11.11
N GLN A 91 -7.17 1.56 10.15
CA GLN A 91 -8.43 0.83 10.00
C GLN A 91 -8.21 -0.60 9.51
N LEU A 92 -7.27 -0.78 8.58
CA LEU A 92 -6.98 -2.10 8.01
C LEU A 92 -6.29 -3.02 9.00
N ASP A 93 -5.32 -2.48 9.74
CA ASP A 93 -4.60 -3.22 10.77
C ASP A 93 -4.30 -2.33 11.97
N PRO A 94 -5.15 -2.38 13.02
CA PRO A 94 -4.93 -1.58 14.21
C PRO A 94 -3.63 -1.93 14.97
N SER A 95 -3.08 -3.13 14.75
CA SER A 95 -1.80 -3.53 15.36
C SER A 95 -0.62 -2.77 14.74
N GLY A 96 -0.82 -2.18 13.57
CA GLY A 96 0.23 -1.46 12.85
C GLY A 96 1.13 -2.37 12.02
N ILE A 97 1.95 -1.72 11.22
CA ILE A 97 2.95 -2.39 10.38
C ILE A 97 4.29 -2.30 11.10
N PRO A 98 5.14 -3.36 11.04
CA PRO A 98 6.45 -3.31 11.69
C PRO A 98 7.27 -2.09 11.24
N GLU A 99 8.01 -1.49 12.19
CA GLU A 99 8.74 -0.24 11.95
C GLU A 99 9.81 -0.36 10.87
N ASN A 100 10.33 -1.56 10.65
CA ASN A 100 11.37 -1.79 9.67
C ASN A 100 10.83 -1.93 8.24
N GLU A 101 9.56 -1.74 8.04
CA GLU A 101 8.92 -1.81 6.71
C GLU A 101 8.68 -0.41 6.07
#